data_df5c45233381197b025c6f920e2ea95c
#
_entry.id   df5c45233381197b025c6f920e2ea95c
#
_cell.length_a   1.000
_cell.length_b   1.000
_cell.length_c   1.000
_cell.angle_alpha   90.00
_cell.angle_beta   90.00
_cell.angle_gamma   90.00
#
_symmetry.space_group_name_H-M   'P 1'
#
loop_
_entity.id
_entity.type
_entity.pdbx_description
1 polymer ?
#
loop_
_entity_poly.entity_id
_entity_poly.type
_entity_poly.pdbx_seq_one_letter_code
_entity_poly.pdbx_strand_id
1 'polypeptide(L)'
;MSRYESSRFVKDPKTMNKEILKAACDKLGWTYKVQGEDLIVTDAKQKEKVYGEYVLRVSGSTVTYNSYYLSNGGQLVADLQSVFFPLNVEYARK
;
A
#
# COMPACT_ATOMS: atom_id res chain seq x y z
N MET A 1 -17.89 4.34 -12.82
CA MET A 1 -16.79 5.25 -13.11
C MET A 1 -15.60 4.96 -12.19
N SER A 2 -14.41 5.25 -12.65
CA SER A 2 -13.21 5.05 -11.84
C SER A 2 -12.39 6.33 -11.84
N ARG A 3 -11.79 6.62 -10.70
CA ARG A 3 -10.95 7.79 -10.53
C ARG A 3 -9.71 7.38 -9.76
N TYR A 4 -8.69 7.01 -10.50
CA TYR A 4 -7.43 6.53 -9.90
C TYR A 4 -6.55 7.70 -9.53
N GLU A 5 -6.03 7.65 -8.31
CA GLU A 5 -5.07 8.62 -7.83
C GLU A 5 -3.79 7.88 -7.46
N SER A 6 -2.67 8.45 -7.84
CA SER A 6 -1.35 7.90 -7.55
C SER A 6 -0.55 8.92 -6.77
N SER A 7 0.23 8.42 -5.83
CA SER A 7 1.14 9.26 -5.07
C SER A 7 2.44 8.50 -4.83
N ARG A 8 3.45 9.21 -4.37
CA ARG A 8 4.73 8.60 -4.07
C ARG A 8 4.67 7.91 -2.69
N PHE A 9 4.98 6.62 -2.68
CA PHE A 9 5.00 5.86 -1.44
C PHE A 9 6.35 5.99 -0.72
N VAL A 10 7.44 5.89 -1.48
CA VAL A 10 8.80 6.13 -0.97
C VAL A 10 9.50 7.15 -1.87
N LYS A 11 10.38 7.96 -1.29
CA LYS A 11 11.10 8.98 -2.07
C LYS A 11 12.10 8.38 -3.04
N ASP A 12 12.79 7.34 -2.62
CA ASP A 12 13.82 6.68 -3.43
C ASP A 12 13.35 5.25 -3.73
N PRO A 13 13.15 4.89 -5.01
CA PRO A 13 12.72 3.53 -5.36
C PRO A 13 13.65 2.46 -4.80
N LYS A 14 14.92 2.77 -4.58
CA LYS A 14 15.89 1.82 -4.03
C LYS A 14 15.59 1.46 -2.59
N THR A 15 14.82 2.28 -1.87
CA THR A 15 14.46 2.01 -0.49
C THR A 15 13.22 1.14 -0.36
N MET A 16 12.54 0.84 -1.48
CA MET A 16 11.39 -0.04 -1.46
C MET A 16 11.85 -1.48 -1.20
N ASN A 17 11.27 -2.08 -0.18
CA ASN A 17 11.54 -3.49 0.15
C ASN A 17 10.21 -4.21 0.23
N LYS A 18 9.96 -5.07 -0.76
CA LYS A 18 8.67 -5.75 -0.89
C LYS A 18 8.39 -6.69 0.31
N GLU A 19 9.43 -7.32 0.84
CA GLU A 19 9.25 -8.21 1.99
C GLU A 19 8.85 -7.42 3.24
N ILE A 20 9.41 -6.23 3.42
CA ILE A 20 9.02 -5.36 4.53
C ILE A 20 7.61 -4.82 4.32
N LEU A 21 7.24 -4.55 3.06
CA LEU A 21 5.90 -4.10 2.74
C LEU A 21 4.86 -5.19 3.07
N LYS A 22 5.17 -6.44 2.76
CA LYS A 22 4.32 -7.57 3.15
C LYS A 22 4.15 -7.64 4.67
N ALA A 23 5.26 -7.50 5.39
CA ALA A 23 5.23 -7.52 6.85
C ALA A 23 4.37 -6.39 7.42
N ALA A 24 4.43 -5.21 6.79
CA ALA A 24 3.61 -4.08 7.20
C ALA A 24 2.12 -4.39 7.02
N CYS A 25 1.75 -4.97 5.88
CA CYS A 25 0.37 -5.38 5.64
C CYS A 25 -0.08 -6.44 6.65
N ASP A 26 0.77 -7.41 6.95
CA ASP A 26 0.48 -8.44 7.94
C ASP A 26 0.24 -7.82 9.32
N LYS A 27 1.06 -6.84 9.67
CA LYS A 27 0.94 -6.16 10.97
C LYS A 27 -0.36 -5.38 11.08
N LEU A 28 -0.82 -4.81 9.97
CA LEU A 28 -2.10 -4.10 9.91
C LEU A 28 -3.29 -5.06 9.81
N GLY A 29 -3.04 -6.32 9.53
CA GLY A 29 -4.10 -7.30 9.32
C GLY A 29 -4.78 -7.14 7.96
N TRP A 30 -4.11 -6.56 6.99
CA TRP A 30 -4.64 -6.36 5.65
C TRP A 30 -4.39 -7.58 4.79
N THR A 31 -5.32 -7.86 3.89
CA THR A 31 -5.18 -8.93 2.91
C THR A 31 -4.55 -8.38 1.64
N TYR A 32 -3.57 -9.09 1.13
CA TYR A 32 -2.85 -8.64 -0.06
C TYR A 32 -2.43 -9.84 -0.92
N LYS A 33 -2.02 -9.53 -2.15
CA LYS A 33 -1.41 -10.52 -3.04
C LYS A 33 -0.27 -9.85 -3.78
N VAL A 34 0.67 -10.64 -4.27
CA VAL A 34 1.78 -10.13 -5.08
C VAL A 34 1.52 -10.54 -6.53
N GLN A 35 1.62 -9.59 -7.42
CA GLN A 35 1.42 -9.82 -8.84
C GLN A 35 2.60 -9.18 -9.59
N GLY A 36 3.56 -10.02 -10.01
CA GLY A 36 4.77 -9.52 -10.63
C GLY A 36 5.57 -8.67 -9.65
N GLU A 37 5.85 -7.45 -10.03
CA GLU A 37 6.58 -6.50 -9.19
C GLU A 37 5.68 -5.75 -8.22
N ASP A 38 4.38 -5.89 -8.34
CA ASP A 38 3.42 -5.10 -7.60
C ASP A 38 2.90 -5.84 -6.37
N LEU A 39 2.62 -5.10 -5.30
CA LEU A 39 1.88 -5.60 -4.16
C LEU A 39 0.49 -5.00 -4.21
N ILE A 40 -0.52 -5.84 -4.14
CA ILE A 40 -1.91 -5.44 -4.32
C ILE A 40 -2.68 -5.74 -3.05
N VAL A 41 -3.14 -4.68 -2.36
CA VAL A 41 -3.97 -4.82 -1.17
C VAL A 41 -5.41 -5.02 -1.63
N THR A 42 -5.99 -6.15 -1.28
CA THR A 42 -7.36 -6.48 -1.67
C THR A 42 -8.37 -6.18 -0.57
N ASP A 43 -7.93 -6.09 0.67
CA ASP A 43 -8.79 -5.74 1.80
C ASP A 43 -7.94 -5.04 2.86
N ALA A 44 -8.25 -3.79 3.13
CA ALA A 44 -7.55 -2.97 4.12
C ALA A 44 -8.44 -2.67 5.33
N LYS A 45 -9.47 -3.50 5.55
CA LYS A 45 -10.45 -3.33 6.63
C LYS A 45 -11.15 -1.96 6.56
N GLN A 46 -11.20 -1.39 5.38
CA GLN A 46 -11.86 -0.11 5.15
C GLN A 46 -13.37 -0.29 5.22
N LYS A 47 -14.06 0.80 5.56
CA LYS A 47 -15.52 0.78 5.67
C LYS A 47 -16.21 0.73 4.32
N GLU A 48 -15.62 1.39 3.33
CA GLU A 48 -16.22 1.47 2.00
C GLU A 48 -15.92 0.20 1.22
N LYS A 49 -16.90 -0.21 0.41
CA LYS A 49 -16.74 -1.36 -0.47
C LYS A 49 -16.13 -0.89 -1.78
N VAL A 50 -15.06 -1.53 -2.19
CA VAL A 50 -14.39 -1.22 -3.45
C VAL A 50 -14.82 -2.23 -4.50
N TYR A 51 -15.38 -1.75 -5.59
CA TYR A 51 -15.77 -2.59 -6.72
C TYR A 51 -14.67 -2.50 -7.77
N GLY A 52 -13.70 -3.37 -7.68
CA GLY A 52 -12.56 -3.33 -8.58
C GLY A 52 -11.55 -4.39 -8.20
N GLU A 53 -10.38 -4.27 -8.80
CA GLU A 53 -9.35 -5.29 -8.63
C GLU A 53 -8.61 -5.16 -7.30
N TYR A 54 -8.60 -3.96 -6.70
CA TYR A 54 -7.78 -3.75 -5.51
C TYR A 54 -8.24 -2.52 -4.73
N VAL A 55 -7.83 -2.50 -3.45
CA VAL A 55 -7.98 -1.32 -2.59
C VAL A 55 -6.80 -0.38 -2.80
N LEU A 56 -5.58 -0.91 -2.68
CA LEU A 56 -4.34 -0.18 -2.96
C LEU A 56 -3.45 -1.04 -3.84
N ARG A 57 -2.68 -0.39 -4.71
CA ARG A 57 -1.67 -1.06 -5.52
C ARG A 57 -0.36 -0.33 -5.36
N VAL A 58 0.64 -1.02 -4.85
CA VAL A 58 1.99 -0.45 -4.69
C VAL A 58 2.87 -1.02 -5.79
N SER A 59 3.36 -0.14 -6.65
CA SER A 59 4.21 -0.49 -7.77
C SER A 59 5.47 0.37 -7.69
N GLY A 60 6.61 -0.25 -7.40
CA GLY A 60 7.85 0.49 -7.22
C GLY A 60 7.71 1.51 -6.10
N SER A 61 7.94 2.77 -6.39
CA SER A 61 7.85 3.85 -5.41
C SER A 61 6.47 4.52 -5.38
N THR A 62 5.52 3.99 -6.14
CA THR A 62 4.20 4.62 -6.33
C THR A 62 3.09 3.77 -5.75
N VAL A 63 2.11 4.41 -5.14
CA VAL A 63 0.88 3.75 -4.67
C VAL A 63 -0.30 4.37 -5.40
N THR A 64 -1.24 3.52 -5.80
CA THR A 64 -2.43 3.92 -6.56
C THR A 64 -3.68 3.37 -5.87
N TYR A 65 -4.73 4.15 -5.86
CA TYR A 65 -6.05 3.71 -5.38
C TYR A 65 -7.15 4.41 -6.17
N ASN A 66 -8.35 3.84 -6.11
CA ASN A 66 -9.51 4.40 -6.80
C ASN A 66 -10.29 5.29 -5.83
N SER A 67 -10.13 6.59 -5.95
CA SER A 67 -10.75 7.56 -5.06
C SER A 67 -12.27 7.66 -5.24
N TYR A 68 -12.79 7.10 -6.31
CA TYR A 68 -14.24 7.04 -6.49
C TYR A 68 -14.92 6.22 -5.40
N TYR A 69 -14.26 5.12 -4.99
CA TYR A 69 -14.80 4.24 -3.95
C TYR A 69 -14.25 4.56 -2.56
N LEU A 70 -13.06 5.14 -2.48
CA LEU A 70 -12.37 5.34 -1.21
C LEU A 70 -12.29 6.83 -0.88
N SER A 71 -13.12 7.28 0.04
CA SER A 71 -13.04 8.67 0.51
C SER A 71 -11.82 8.89 1.39
N ASN A 72 -11.30 7.82 1.99
CA ASN A 72 -10.15 7.89 2.89
C ASN A 72 -8.91 7.18 2.35
N GLY A 73 -8.78 7.06 1.01
CA GLY A 73 -7.64 6.37 0.41
C GLY A 73 -6.30 6.92 0.86
N GLY A 74 -6.19 8.24 0.98
CA GLY A 74 -4.97 8.86 1.47
C GLY A 74 -4.62 8.46 2.89
N GLN A 75 -5.63 8.27 3.73
CA GLN A 75 -5.40 7.81 5.10
C GLN A 75 -4.91 6.37 5.14
N LEU A 76 -5.46 5.51 4.26
CA LEU A 76 -4.99 4.13 4.16
C LEU A 76 -3.53 4.09 3.73
N VAL A 77 -3.15 4.93 2.78
CA VAL A 77 -1.75 5.04 2.36
C VAL A 77 -0.87 5.49 3.54
N ALA A 78 -1.31 6.50 4.28
CA ALA A 78 -0.57 7.00 5.44
C ALA A 78 -0.45 5.93 6.52
N ASP A 79 -1.49 5.14 6.74
CA ASP A 79 -1.46 4.05 7.72
C ASP A 79 -0.42 3.00 7.33
N LEU A 80 -0.39 2.63 6.06
CA LEU A 80 0.60 1.67 5.57
C LEU A 80 2.02 2.23 5.72
N GLN A 81 2.21 3.49 5.36
CA GLN A 81 3.51 4.15 5.48
C GLN A 81 3.97 4.21 6.94
N SER A 82 3.05 4.45 7.87
CA SER A 82 3.39 4.58 9.29
C SER A 82 3.92 3.27 9.89
N VAL A 83 3.55 2.14 9.30
CA VAL A 83 4.06 0.84 9.71
C VAL A 83 5.30 0.45 8.90
N PHE A 84 5.26 0.75 7.60
CA PHE A 84 6.34 0.37 6.69
C PHE A 84 7.66 1.07 7.00
N PHE A 85 7.63 2.39 7.20
CA PHE A 85 8.86 3.17 7.35
C PHE A 85 9.71 2.74 8.55
N PRO A 86 9.13 2.58 9.76
CA PRO A 86 9.92 2.10 10.90
C PRO A 86 10.51 0.71 10.68
N LEU A 87 9.73 -0.20 10.09
CA LEU A 87 10.21 -1.55 9.80
C LEU A 87 11.35 -1.52 8.78
N ASN A 88 11.22 -0.68 7.77
CA ASN A 88 12.22 -0.57 6.72
C ASN A 88 13.53 0.01 7.25
N VAL A 89 13.45 1.00 8.12
CA VAL A 89 14.63 1.58 8.77
C VAL A 89 15.31 0.54 9.65
N GLU A 90 14.53 -0.20 10.43
CA GLU A 90 15.06 -1.25 11.29
C GLU A 90 15.77 -2.34 10.49
N TYR A 91 15.17 -2.75 9.37
CA TYR A 91 15.77 -3.73 8.47
C TYR A 91 17.11 -3.22 7.92
N ALA A 92 17.17 -1.96 7.54
CA ALA A 92 18.38 -1.39 6.95
C ALA A 92 19.55 -1.29 7.94
N ARG A 93 19.27 -1.36 9.23
CA ARG A 93 20.31 -1.33 10.28
C ARG A 93 20.97 -2.68 10.53
N LYS A 94 20.38 -3.74 9.99
CA LYS A 94 20.94 -5.10 10.12
C LYS A 94 21.97 -5.41 8.99
#